data_a2f2afb9ba7d8721c24037696afab775
#
_entry.id   a2f2afb9ba7d8721c24037696afab775
#
_cell.length_a   1.000
_cell.length_b   1.000
_cell.length_c   1.000
_cell.angle_alpha   90.00
_cell.angle_beta   90.00
_cell.angle_gamma   90.00
#
_symmetry.space_group_name_H-M   'P 1'
#
loop_
_entity.id
_entity.type
_entity.pdbx_description
1 polymer ?
#
loop_
_entity_poly.entity_id
_entity_poly.type
_entity_poly.pdbx_seq_one_letter_code
_entity_poly.pdbx_strand_id
1 'polypeptide(L)'
;MVDSFQWNDNNDMLTALSDGKLKTWFYPNSIYVDKDLMNKAMAVKDAADVGKLASITQFNGNLVTIRRLDGSIATIGISPYPKMLYEHVDKQDFEKAIRMCRFVKEHTLWACLAAMSIYCRELNTVEIALAAIDEADKVQFINYIKELPSEPSKNAALCLYQKKFAEAEQILLNARLYYRAIKLNIKMYKWDRALEIAQQNRTHIDTVIAYR
;
A
#
# COMPACT_ATOMS: atom_id res chain seq x y z
N MET A 1 -14.78 -7.27 -17.87
CA MET A 1 -15.70 -6.13 -17.66
C MET A 1 -16.20 -6.19 -16.23
N VAL A 2 -16.40 -5.06 -15.55
CA VAL A 2 -16.96 -5.04 -14.17
C VAL A 2 -18.45 -4.81 -14.31
N ASP A 3 -19.25 -5.70 -13.73
CA ASP A 3 -20.73 -5.62 -13.79
C ASP A 3 -21.27 -4.70 -12.71
N SER A 4 -20.74 -4.78 -11.50
CA SER A 4 -21.13 -3.97 -10.35
C SER A 4 -19.98 -3.89 -9.35
N PHE A 5 -19.90 -2.82 -8.56
CA PHE A 5 -18.98 -2.68 -7.46
C PHE A 5 -19.61 -1.93 -6.29
N GLN A 6 -19.07 -2.15 -5.09
CA GLN A 6 -19.53 -1.47 -3.87
C GLN A 6 -18.39 -1.36 -2.87
N TRP A 7 -18.32 -0.21 -2.20
CA TRP A 7 -17.46 0.00 -1.04
C TRP A 7 -18.09 -0.59 0.22
N ASN A 8 -17.25 -0.96 1.16
CA ASN A 8 -17.71 -1.37 2.49
C ASN A 8 -18.20 -0.16 3.29
N ASP A 9 -19.26 -0.35 4.07
CA ASP A 9 -19.87 0.73 4.84
C ASP A 9 -19.00 1.21 6.02
N ASN A 10 -18.06 0.40 6.49
CA ASN A 10 -17.30 0.66 7.72
C ASN A 10 -15.78 0.75 7.52
N ASN A 11 -15.23 0.19 6.45
CA ASN A 11 -13.79 0.09 6.21
C ASN A 11 -13.48 0.38 4.74
N ASP A 12 -12.22 0.73 4.46
CA ASP A 12 -11.72 0.96 3.10
C ASP A 12 -11.56 -0.35 2.30
N MET A 13 -12.59 -1.20 2.28
CA MET A 13 -12.63 -2.40 1.46
C MET A 13 -13.53 -2.18 0.24
N LEU A 14 -13.12 -2.72 -0.90
CA LEU A 14 -13.86 -2.64 -2.15
C LEU A 14 -14.20 -4.04 -2.64
N THR A 15 -15.43 -4.25 -3.07
CA THR A 15 -15.81 -5.48 -3.77
C THR A 15 -16.38 -5.17 -5.14
N ALA A 16 -16.11 -6.06 -6.11
CA ALA A 16 -16.63 -5.95 -7.45
C ALA A 16 -17.03 -7.33 -8.00
N LEU A 17 -18.11 -7.35 -8.77
CA LEU A 17 -18.57 -8.52 -9.52
C LEU A 17 -18.09 -8.40 -10.96
N SER A 18 -17.43 -9.44 -11.46
CA SER A 18 -16.88 -9.50 -12.82
C SER A 18 -16.85 -10.94 -13.29
N ASP A 19 -17.46 -11.21 -14.41
CA ASP A 19 -17.46 -12.54 -15.07
C ASP A 19 -17.87 -13.70 -14.13
N GLY A 20 -18.89 -13.50 -13.30
CA GLY A 20 -19.35 -14.49 -12.32
C GLY A 20 -18.39 -14.72 -11.14
N LYS A 21 -17.44 -13.82 -10.92
CA LYS A 21 -16.52 -13.86 -9.80
C LYS A 21 -16.65 -12.61 -8.94
N LEU A 22 -16.69 -12.81 -7.62
CA LEU A 22 -16.63 -11.74 -6.65
C LEU A 22 -15.16 -11.49 -6.30
N LYS A 23 -14.66 -10.32 -6.67
CA LYS A 23 -13.31 -9.84 -6.34
C LYS A 23 -13.41 -8.86 -5.19
N THR A 24 -12.67 -9.10 -4.13
CA THR A 24 -12.63 -8.22 -2.96
C THR A 24 -11.22 -7.77 -2.70
N TRP A 25 -10.99 -6.46 -2.74
CA TRP A 25 -9.74 -5.81 -2.31
C TRP A 25 -9.91 -5.42 -0.86
N PHE A 26 -9.11 -6.03 0.00
CA PHE A 26 -9.19 -5.78 1.43
C PHE A 26 -8.53 -4.47 1.86
N TYR A 27 -7.58 -3.95 1.07
CA TYR A 27 -6.96 -2.65 1.28
C TYR A 27 -6.64 -1.97 -0.05
N PRO A 28 -7.61 -1.35 -0.73
CA PRO A 28 -7.41 -0.68 -2.03
C PRO A 28 -6.38 0.44 -1.97
N ASN A 29 -6.24 1.12 -0.82
CA ASN A 29 -5.24 2.17 -0.60
C ASN A 29 -3.79 1.69 -0.74
N SER A 30 -3.56 0.36 -0.78
CA SER A 30 -2.25 -0.22 -1.13
C SER A 30 -1.71 0.29 -2.47
N ILE A 31 -2.56 0.73 -3.41
CA ILE A 31 -2.14 1.31 -4.70
C ILE A 31 -1.27 2.56 -4.53
N TYR A 32 -1.50 3.35 -3.47
CA TYR A 32 -0.73 4.56 -3.16
C TYR A 32 0.57 4.26 -2.41
N VAL A 33 0.72 3.03 -1.94
CA VAL A 33 1.89 2.56 -1.20
C VAL A 33 2.77 1.71 -2.12
N ASP A 34 2.20 0.63 -2.65
CA ASP A 34 2.87 -0.30 -3.56
C ASP A 34 1.82 -1.03 -4.41
N LYS A 35 1.88 -0.83 -5.73
CA LYS A 35 0.94 -1.45 -6.67
C LYS A 35 0.97 -2.99 -6.66
N ASP A 36 2.11 -3.59 -6.36
CA ASP A 36 2.25 -5.04 -6.36
C ASP A 36 1.48 -5.65 -5.18
N LEU A 37 1.45 -4.95 -4.03
CA LEU A 37 0.68 -5.39 -2.86
C LEU A 37 -0.83 -5.39 -3.11
N MET A 38 -1.34 -4.52 -3.98
CA MET A 38 -2.76 -4.47 -4.30
C MET A 38 -3.29 -5.81 -4.86
N ASN A 39 -2.51 -6.46 -5.73
CA ASN A 39 -2.88 -7.75 -6.30
C ASN A 39 -2.79 -8.88 -5.27
N LYS A 40 -1.86 -8.78 -4.32
CA LYS A 40 -1.70 -9.74 -3.23
C LYS A 40 -2.72 -9.54 -2.10
N ALA A 41 -3.22 -8.30 -1.92
CA ALA A 41 -4.24 -7.94 -0.93
C ALA A 41 -5.68 -8.14 -1.44
N MET A 42 -5.88 -9.00 -2.43
CA MET A 42 -7.16 -9.30 -3.07
C MET A 42 -7.54 -10.76 -2.88
N ALA A 43 -8.83 -11.01 -2.64
CA ALA A 43 -9.43 -12.35 -2.70
C ALA A 43 -10.40 -12.43 -3.88
N VAL A 44 -10.44 -13.61 -4.49
CA VAL A 44 -11.40 -13.93 -5.56
C VAL A 44 -12.24 -15.10 -5.08
N LYS A 45 -13.56 -14.94 -5.10
CA LYS A 45 -14.52 -15.98 -4.76
C LYS A 45 -15.39 -16.25 -5.97
N ASP A 46 -15.65 -17.52 -6.24
CA ASP A 46 -16.59 -17.90 -7.28
C ASP A 46 -18.01 -17.48 -6.88
N ALA A 47 -18.70 -16.83 -7.79
CA ALA A 47 -20.07 -16.34 -7.64
C ALA A 47 -20.91 -16.71 -8.87
N ALA A 48 -20.58 -17.82 -9.54
CA ALA A 48 -21.29 -18.30 -10.73
C ALA A 48 -22.80 -18.50 -10.48
N ASP A 49 -23.17 -18.90 -9.26
CA ASP A 49 -24.56 -19.10 -8.82
C ASP A 49 -25.37 -17.80 -8.80
N VAL A 50 -24.71 -16.64 -8.81
CA VAL A 50 -25.40 -15.34 -8.79
C VAL A 50 -25.94 -14.96 -10.16
N GLY A 51 -25.37 -15.55 -11.24
CA GLY A 51 -25.81 -15.30 -12.61
C GLY A 51 -25.19 -14.04 -13.23
N LYS A 52 -25.46 -13.86 -14.53
CA LYS A 52 -25.04 -12.66 -15.27
C LYS A 52 -25.97 -11.48 -14.95
N LEU A 53 -25.44 -10.26 -15.03
CA LEU A 53 -26.17 -9.00 -14.77
C LEU A 53 -26.67 -8.81 -13.32
N ALA A 54 -26.07 -9.54 -12.38
CA ALA A 54 -26.35 -9.31 -10.97
C ALA A 54 -25.69 -8.00 -10.49
N SER A 55 -26.30 -7.34 -9.51
CA SER A 55 -25.81 -6.10 -8.93
C SER A 55 -25.54 -6.24 -7.44
N ILE A 56 -24.41 -5.71 -7.00
CA ILE A 56 -24.11 -5.61 -5.56
C ILE A 56 -24.95 -4.47 -5.01
N THR A 57 -25.78 -4.75 -3.99
CA THR A 57 -26.64 -3.76 -3.35
C THR A 57 -26.06 -3.22 -2.07
N GLN A 58 -25.32 -4.06 -1.33
CA GLN A 58 -24.75 -3.66 -0.04
C GLN A 58 -23.50 -4.47 0.26
N PHE A 59 -22.52 -3.81 0.89
CA PHE A 59 -21.35 -4.46 1.46
C PHE A 59 -21.16 -4.00 2.90
N ASN A 60 -21.64 -4.78 3.86
CA ASN A 60 -21.57 -4.45 5.28
C ASN A 60 -20.75 -5.49 6.04
N GLY A 61 -19.71 -5.02 6.76
CA GLY A 61 -18.80 -5.87 7.51
C GLY A 61 -18.13 -6.91 6.60
N ASN A 62 -18.48 -8.18 6.77
CA ASN A 62 -17.99 -9.32 5.98
C ASN A 62 -19.05 -9.94 5.07
N LEU A 63 -20.19 -9.27 4.86
CA LEU A 63 -21.31 -9.77 4.07
C LEU A 63 -21.54 -8.86 2.85
N VAL A 64 -21.55 -9.48 1.68
CA VAL A 64 -21.87 -8.81 0.41
C VAL A 64 -23.24 -9.29 -0.03
N THR A 65 -24.17 -8.37 -0.16
CA THR A 65 -25.54 -8.62 -0.62
C THR A 65 -25.64 -8.32 -2.12
N ILE A 66 -26.11 -9.28 -2.88
CA ILE A 66 -26.19 -9.20 -4.32
C ILE A 66 -27.63 -9.46 -4.75
N ARG A 67 -28.15 -8.60 -5.61
CA ARG A 67 -29.45 -8.77 -6.24
C ARG A 67 -29.27 -9.43 -7.61
N ARG A 68 -29.92 -10.55 -7.81
CA ARG A 68 -29.96 -11.27 -9.09
C ARG A 68 -30.93 -10.61 -10.08
N LEU A 69 -30.86 -11.01 -11.34
CA LEU A 69 -31.75 -10.50 -12.40
C LEU A 69 -33.22 -10.83 -12.14
N ASP A 70 -33.50 -11.96 -11.53
CA ASP A 70 -34.87 -12.38 -11.13
C ASP A 70 -35.42 -11.63 -9.92
N GLY A 71 -34.65 -10.68 -9.36
CA GLY A 71 -34.99 -9.91 -8.19
C GLY A 71 -34.68 -10.61 -6.86
N SER A 72 -34.26 -11.86 -6.86
CA SER A 72 -33.86 -12.56 -5.63
C SER A 72 -32.55 -11.99 -5.06
N ILE A 73 -32.40 -12.14 -3.75
CA ILE A 73 -31.23 -11.64 -3.01
C ILE A 73 -30.37 -12.84 -2.61
N ALA A 74 -29.07 -12.74 -2.91
CA ALA A 74 -28.05 -13.65 -2.44
C ALA A 74 -27.06 -12.93 -1.53
N THR A 75 -26.60 -13.59 -0.48
CA THR A 75 -25.58 -13.05 0.42
C THR A 75 -24.34 -13.91 0.37
N ILE A 76 -23.19 -13.29 0.09
CA ILE A 76 -21.90 -13.95 0.05
C ILE A 76 -21.04 -13.43 1.21
N GLY A 77 -20.60 -14.35 2.08
CA GLY A 77 -19.66 -14.03 3.15
C GLY A 77 -18.23 -13.96 2.62
N ILE A 78 -17.48 -12.97 3.04
CA ILE A 78 -16.03 -12.85 2.86
C ILE A 78 -15.28 -13.12 4.16
N SER A 79 -13.95 -13.20 4.11
CA SER A 79 -13.12 -13.39 5.32
C SER A 79 -13.38 -12.26 6.35
N PRO A 80 -13.62 -12.58 7.62
CA PRO A 80 -13.80 -11.57 8.67
C PRO A 80 -12.49 -10.96 9.15
N TYR A 81 -11.36 -11.61 8.90
CA TYR A 81 -10.05 -11.21 9.42
C TYR A 81 -9.55 -9.84 8.94
N PRO A 82 -9.79 -9.41 7.67
CA PRO A 82 -9.39 -8.07 7.25
C PRO A 82 -10.01 -6.97 8.11
N LYS A 83 -11.29 -7.11 8.50
CA LYS A 83 -11.94 -6.15 9.41
C LYS A 83 -11.22 -6.08 10.75
N MET A 84 -10.89 -7.22 11.33
CA MET A 84 -10.13 -7.28 12.60
C MET A 84 -8.73 -6.68 12.45
N LEU A 85 -8.12 -6.83 11.28
CA LEU A 85 -6.81 -6.21 10.96
C LEU A 85 -6.91 -4.69 11.01
N TYR A 86 -7.94 -4.09 10.40
CA TYR A 86 -8.20 -2.65 10.50
C TYR A 86 -8.30 -2.19 11.96
N GLU A 87 -9.09 -2.89 12.78
CA GLU A 87 -9.27 -2.55 14.19
C GLU A 87 -7.96 -2.57 14.99
N HIS A 88 -7.06 -3.50 14.69
CA HIS A 88 -5.74 -3.56 15.34
C HIS A 88 -4.82 -2.44 14.85
N VAL A 89 -4.80 -2.17 13.55
CA VAL A 89 -3.97 -1.09 12.97
C VAL A 89 -4.44 0.29 13.42
N ASP A 90 -5.74 0.54 13.48
CA ASP A 90 -6.31 1.80 13.97
C ASP A 90 -5.94 2.08 15.43
N LYS A 91 -5.84 1.01 16.24
CA LYS A 91 -5.35 1.09 17.64
C LYS A 91 -3.83 1.10 17.75
N GLN A 92 -3.10 1.05 16.64
CA GLN A 92 -1.65 0.92 16.56
C GLN A 92 -1.09 -0.32 17.30
N ASP A 93 -1.90 -1.37 17.45
CA ASP A 93 -1.52 -2.63 18.09
C ASP A 93 -0.98 -3.63 17.04
N PHE A 94 0.19 -3.30 16.50
CA PHE A 94 0.83 -4.09 15.45
C PHE A 94 1.24 -5.49 15.93
N GLU A 95 1.52 -5.67 17.23
CA GLU A 95 1.83 -6.99 17.75
C GLU A 95 0.65 -7.96 17.63
N LYS A 96 -0.57 -7.50 17.98
CA LYS A 96 -1.77 -8.33 17.81
C LYS A 96 -2.07 -8.59 16.36
N ALA A 97 -1.87 -7.60 15.49
CA ALA A 97 -2.01 -7.73 14.04
C ALA A 97 -1.09 -8.84 13.49
N ILE A 98 0.20 -8.84 13.90
CA ILE A 98 1.17 -9.86 13.50
C ILE A 98 0.75 -11.24 14.04
N ARG A 99 0.34 -11.34 15.32
CA ARG A 99 -0.11 -12.60 15.92
C ARG A 99 -1.32 -13.18 15.18
N MET A 100 -2.28 -12.33 14.82
CA MET A 100 -3.44 -12.72 14.03
C MET A 100 -3.04 -13.23 12.65
N CYS A 101 -2.17 -12.53 11.92
CA CYS A 101 -1.70 -12.95 10.60
C CYS A 101 -0.93 -14.29 10.67
N ARG A 102 -0.14 -14.52 11.74
CA ARG A 102 0.55 -15.81 11.98
C ARG A 102 -0.42 -16.96 12.25
N PHE A 103 -1.53 -16.67 12.94
CA PHE A 103 -2.55 -17.66 13.24
C PHE A 103 -3.33 -18.07 11.99
N VAL A 104 -3.78 -17.08 11.20
CA VAL A 104 -4.61 -17.31 10.00
C VAL A 104 -3.79 -17.87 8.84
N LYS A 105 -2.53 -17.47 8.70
CA LYS A 105 -1.58 -17.90 7.64
C LYS A 105 -2.04 -17.60 6.21
N GLU A 106 -2.82 -16.55 6.00
CA GLU A 106 -3.23 -16.10 4.68
C GLU A 106 -2.26 -15.03 4.14
N HIS A 107 -1.72 -15.23 2.95
CA HIS A 107 -0.84 -14.25 2.29
C HIS A 107 -1.52 -12.90 2.04
N THR A 108 -2.83 -12.91 1.77
CA THR A 108 -3.62 -11.70 1.57
C THR A 108 -3.62 -10.79 2.81
N LEU A 109 -3.71 -11.35 4.01
CA LEU A 109 -3.66 -10.58 5.25
C LEU A 109 -2.28 -9.98 5.50
N TRP A 110 -1.22 -10.72 5.20
CA TRP A 110 0.15 -10.22 5.30
C TRP A 110 0.40 -9.08 4.31
N ALA A 111 -0.14 -9.17 3.08
CA ALA A 111 -0.04 -8.10 2.10
C ALA A 111 -0.78 -6.83 2.55
N CYS A 112 -1.98 -6.98 3.16
CA CYS A 112 -2.72 -5.88 3.75
C CYS A 112 -1.93 -5.25 4.91
N LEU A 113 -1.41 -6.07 5.84
CA LEU A 113 -0.62 -5.60 6.96
C LEU A 113 0.64 -4.85 6.50
N ALA A 114 1.35 -5.36 5.48
CA ALA A 114 2.50 -4.68 4.91
C ALA A 114 2.13 -3.27 4.38
N ALA A 115 1.07 -3.17 3.59
CA ALA A 115 0.63 -1.89 3.04
C ALA A 115 0.17 -0.90 4.12
N MET A 116 -0.60 -1.36 5.11
CA MET A 116 -1.05 -0.54 6.24
C MET A 116 0.12 -0.08 7.10
N SER A 117 1.08 -0.95 7.39
CA SER A 117 2.27 -0.63 8.19
C SER A 117 3.19 0.36 7.50
N ILE A 118 3.35 0.29 6.16
CA ILE A 118 4.09 1.28 5.38
C ILE A 118 3.40 2.65 5.48
N TYR A 119 2.08 2.68 5.41
CA TYR A 119 1.31 3.91 5.57
C TYR A 119 1.50 4.51 6.96
N CYS A 120 1.48 3.68 8.01
CA CYS A 120 1.72 4.08 9.41
C CYS A 120 3.21 4.31 9.74
N ARG A 121 4.14 4.02 8.81
CA ARG A 121 5.60 4.12 8.99
C ARG A 121 6.18 3.20 10.05
N GLU A 122 5.52 2.09 10.34
CA GLU A 122 5.98 1.09 11.31
C GLU A 122 6.90 0.06 10.63
N LEU A 123 8.19 0.41 10.50
CA LEU A 123 9.17 -0.34 9.69
C LEU A 123 9.41 -1.78 10.17
N ASN A 124 9.29 -2.06 11.46
CA ASN A 124 9.50 -3.41 11.98
C ASN A 124 8.39 -4.37 11.53
N THR A 125 7.15 -3.88 11.58
CA THR A 125 5.99 -4.65 11.10
C THR A 125 6.04 -4.83 9.59
N VAL A 126 6.48 -3.79 8.84
CA VAL A 126 6.66 -3.87 7.39
C VAL A 126 7.64 -4.98 7.01
N GLU A 127 8.80 -5.04 7.67
CA GLU A 127 9.81 -6.08 7.42
C GLU A 127 9.24 -7.48 7.62
N ILE A 128 8.57 -7.71 8.77
CA ILE A 128 7.96 -9.02 9.08
C ILE A 128 6.88 -9.38 8.05
N ALA A 129 6.03 -8.42 7.69
CA ALA A 129 4.92 -8.66 6.78
C ALA A 129 5.41 -8.93 5.34
N LEU A 130 6.40 -8.19 4.85
CA LEU A 130 7.00 -8.40 3.53
C LEU A 130 7.77 -9.73 3.46
N ALA A 131 8.47 -10.11 4.54
CA ALA A 131 9.14 -11.40 4.63
C ALA A 131 8.15 -12.57 4.58
N ALA A 132 6.95 -12.41 5.18
CA ALA A 132 5.91 -13.44 5.18
C ALA A 132 5.25 -13.67 3.81
N ILE A 133 5.42 -12.74 2.86
CA ILE A 133 4.93 -12.85 1.48
C ILE A 133 6.04 -13.03 0.46
N ASP A 134 7.24 -13.41 0.91
CA ASP A 134 8.44 -13.71 0.10
C ASP A 134 8.94 -12.53 -0.78
N GLU A 135 8.76 -11.28 -0.32
CA GLU A 135 9.22 -10.07 -1.01
C GLU A 135 10.64 -9.67 -0.54
N ALA A 136 11.63 -10.52 -0.79
CA ALA A 136 13.01 -10.35 -0.29
C ALA A 136 13.66 -9.01 -0.66
N ASP A 137 13.49 -8.55 -1.90
CA ASP A 137 14.06 -7.29 -2.37
C ASP A 137 13.50 -6.08 -1.60
N LYS A 138 12.19 -6.13 -1.30
CA LYS A 138 11.52 -5.08 -0.53
C LYS A 138 11.95 -5.11 0.94
N VAL A 139 12.12 -6.30 1.52
CA VAL A 139 12.68 -6.46 2.87
C VAL A 139 14.07 -5.85 2.96
N GLN A 140 14.94 -6.12 1.99
CA GLN A 140 16.28 -5.54 1.95
C GLN A 140 16.24 -4.01 1.87
N PHE A 141 15.32 -3.46 1.08
CA PHE A 141 15.14 -2.00 0.99
C PHE A 141 14.63 -1.39 2.30
N ILE A 142 13.69 -2.04 3.00
CA ILE A 142 13.21 -1.59 4.31
C ILE A 142 14.33 -1.62 5.35
N ASN A 143 15.18 -2.66 5.34
CA ASN A 143 16.35 -2.73 6.22
C ASN A 143 17.34 -1.60 5.94
N TYR A 144 17.61 -1.29 4.67
CA TYR A 144 18.38 -0.10 4.31
C TYR A 144 17.76 1.19 4.87
N ILE A 145 16.42 1.35 4.82
CA ILE A 145 15.76 2.53 5.40
C ILE A 145 15.97 2.59 6.93
N LYS A 146 15.89 1.46 7.62
CA LYS A 146 16.09 1.39 9.09
C LYS A 146 17.49 1.84 9.51
N GLU A 147 18.51 1.58 8.69
CA GLU A 147 19.90 1.96 8.93
C GLU A 147 20.19 3.44 8.68
N LEU A 148 19.28 4.19 8.05
CA LEU A 148 19.50 5.61 7.79
C LEU A 148 19.61 6.42 9.09
N PRO A 149 20.56 7.37 9.16
CA PRO A 149 20.93 8.01 10.42
C PRO A 149 19.93 9.04 10.96
N SER A 150 18.99 9.51 10.12
CA SER A 150 18.05 10.56 10.51
C SER A 150 16.61 10.24 10.09
N GLU A 151 15.65 10.61 10.93
CA GLU A 151 14.23 10.43 10.64
C GLU A 151 13.77 11.09 9.33
N PRO A 152 14.20 12.33 8.99
CA PRO A 152 13.88 12.90 7.69
C PRO A 152 14.40 12.06 6.51
N SER A 153 15.58 11.43 6.65
CA SER A 153 16.12 10.54 5.62
C SER A 153 15.29 9.27 5.47
N LYS A 154 14.83 8.67 6.57
CA LYS A 154 13.94 7.51 6.56
C LYS A 154 12.60 7.84 5.91
N ASN A 155 11.99 8.97 6.31
CA ASN A 155 10.73 9.43 5.74
C ASN A 155 10.85 9.73 4.24
N ALA A 156 11.92 10.40 3.81
CA ALA A 156 12.17 10.64 2.39
C ALA A 156 12.34 9.33 1.61
N ALA A 157 13.07 8.36 2.17
CA ALA A 157 13.25 7.05 1.54
C ALA A 157 11.93 6.26 1.44
N LEU A 158 11.05 6.35 2.44
CA LEU A 158 9.69 5.79 2.36
C LEU A 158 8.85 6.48 1.27
N CYS A 159 8.94 7.80 1.15
CA CYS A 159 8.28 8.52 0.05
C CYS A 159 8.82 8.08 -1.33
N LEU A 160 10.12 7.78 -1.43
CA LEU A 160 10.70 7.23 -2.66
C LEU A 160 10.19 5.82 -2.96
N TYR A 161 10.04 4.98 -1.94
CA TYR A 161 9.39 3.67 -2.07
C TYR A 161 7.98 3.79 -2.64
N GLN A 162 7.21 4.76 -2.15
CA GLN A 162 5.85 5.07 -2.61
C GLN A 162 5.82 5.82 -3.96
N LYS A 163 6.98 6.08 -4.60
CA LYS A 163 7.11 6.87 -5.84
C LYS A 163 6.66 8.33 -5.73
N LYS A 164 6.60 8.86 -4.51
CA LYS A 164 6.25 10.26 -4.22
C LYS A 164 7.51 11.13 -4.20
N PHE A 165 8.10 11.34 -5.38
CA PHE A 165 9.41 11.99 -5.51
C PHE A 165 9.41 13.45 -5.06
N ALA A 166 8.33 14.20 -5.33
CA ALA A 166 8.23 15.61 -4.94
C ALA A 166 8.18 15.77 -3.40
N GLU A 167 7.42 14.90 -2.71
CA GLU A 167 7.34 14.88 -1.25
C GLU A 167 8.71 14.52 -0.65
N ALA A 168 9.39 13.53 -1.22
CA ALA A 168 10.73 13.14 -0.77
C ALA A 168 11.74 14.29 -0.91
N GLU A 169 11.75 15.00 -2.04
CA GLU A 169 12.59 16.18 -2.25
C GLU A 169 12.30 17.26 -1.18
N GLN A 170 11.02 17.56 -0.97
CA GLN A 170 10.61 18.58 0.00
C GLN A 170 11.04 18.24 1.44
N ILE A 171 10.89 16.97 1.85
CA ILE A 171 11.35 16.52 3.17
C ILE A 171 12.87 16.72 3.32
N LEU A 172 13.64 16.36 2.28
CA LEU A 172 15.09 16.51 2.29
C LEU A 172 15.53 17.98 2.34
N LEU A 173 14.87 18.86 1.58
CA LEU A 173 15.15 20.30 1.57
C LEU A 173 14.81 20.95 2.91
N ASN A 174 13.66 20.63 3.50
CA ASN A 174 13.24 21.13 4.80
C ASN A 174 14.22 20.71 5.93
N ALA A 175 14.76 19.49 5.81
CA ALA A 175 15.77 18.97 6.73
C ALA A 175 17.20 19.47 6.43
N ARG A 176 17.40 20.34 5.44
CA ARG A 176 18.71 20.84 4.96
C ARG A 176 19.67 19.74 4.48
N LEU A 177 19.13 18.61 4.04
CA LEU A 177 19.88 17.49 3.47
C LEU A 177 20.09 17.68 1.96
N TYR A 178 20.69 18.82 1.59
CA TYR A 178 20.82 19.29 0.21
C TYR A 178 21.52 18.27 -0.71
N TYR A 179 22.60 17.66 -0.24
CA TYR A 179 23.31 16.64 -1.02
C TYR A 179 22.38 15.48 -1.43
N ARG A 180 21.53 15.00 -0.51
CA ARG A 180 20.59 13.91 -0.80
C ARG A 180 19.50 14.37 -1.77
N ALA A 181 19.00 15.60 -1.66
CA ALA A 181 18.02 16.17 -2.59
C ALA A 181 18.61 16.33 -4.00
N ILE A 182 19.87 16.82 -4.10
CA ILE A 182 20.59 16.93 -5.36
C ILE A 182 20.81 15.55 -5.98
N LYS A 183 21.31 14.58 -5.21
CA LYS A 183 21.55 13.21 -5.67
C LYS A 183 20.24 12.51 -6.10
N LEU A 184 19.12 12.79 -5.45
CA LEU A 184 17.80 12.32 -5.87
C LEU A 184 17.45 12.82 -7.27
N ASN A 185 17.59 14.14 -7.52
CA ASN A 185 17.28 14.74 -8.81
C ASN A 185 18.23 14.28 -9.91
N ILE A 186 19.53 14.08 -9.61
CA ILE A 186 20.50 13.47 -10.54
C ILE A 186 20.06 12.06 -10.95
N LYS A 187 19.68 11.20 -10.00
CA LYS A 187 19.19 9.84 -10.28
C LYS A 187 17.92 9.81 -11.12
N MET A 188 17.12 10.88 -11.06
CA MET A 188 15.90 11.05 -11.84
C MET A 188 16.14 11.76 -13.17
N TYR A 189 17.40 12.06 -13.53
CA TYR A 189 17.79 12.82 -14.72
C TYR A 189 17.20 14.24 -14.79
N LYS A 190 16.81 14.82 -13.65
CA LYS A 190 16.31 16.18 -13.52
C LYS A 190 17.49 17.16 -13.28
N TRP A 191 18.35 17.31 -14.27
CA TRP A 191 19.61 18.05 -14.17
C TRP A 191 19.40 19.53 -13.80
N ASP A 192 18.44 20.20 -14.42
CA ASP A 192 18.19 21.62 -14.18
C ASP A 192 17.72 21.84 -12.73
N ARG A 193 16.87 20.98 -12.23
CA ARG A 193 16.41 21.03 -10.84
C ARG A 193 17.55 20.74 -9.84
N ALA A 194 18.40 19.76 -10.13
CA ALA A 194 19.56 19.48 -9.32
C ALA A 194 20.53 20.66 -9.25
N LEU A 195 20.76 21.33 -10.39
CA LEU A 195 21.59 22.52 -10.48
C LEU A 195 20.99 23.70 -9.73
N GLU A 196 19.69 23.94 -9.88
CA GLU A 196 18.95 24.99 -9.16
C GLU A 196 19.12 24.86 -7.64
N ILE A 197 18.88 23.64 -7.09
CA ILE A 197 19.05 23.38 -5.65
C ILE A 197 20.51 23.62 -5.22
N ALA A 198 21.48 23.17 -6.03
CA ALA A 198 22.91 23.34 -5.75
C ALA A 198 23.31 24.81 -5.72
N GLN A 199 22.84 25.63 -6.67
CA GLN A 199 23.11 27.06 -6.75
C GLN A 199 22.45 27.86 -5.62
N GLN A 200 21.18 27.60 -5.36
CA GLN A 200 20.44 28.27 -4.26
C GLN A 200 21.10 28.06 -2.90
N ASN A 201 21.62 26.85 -2.67
CA ASN A 201 22.26 26.51 -1.39
C ASN A 201 23.78 26.63 -1.44
N ARG A 202 24.36 27.08 -2.55
CA ARG A 202 25.82 27.24 -2.76
C ARG A 202 26.63 26.00 -2.37
N THR A 203 26.15 24.81 -2.74
CA THR A 203 26.77 23.54 -2.37
C THR A 203 26.65 22.53 -3.49
N HIS A 204 27.66 21.66 -3.63
CA HIS A 204 27.65 20.50 -4.55
C HIS A 204 27.38 20.81 -6.03
N ILE A 205 27.72 22.00 -6.50
CA ILE A 205 27.60 22.39 -7.93
C ILE A 205 28.52 21.48 -8.77
N ASP A 206 29.76 21.28 -8.29
CA ASP A 206 30.74 20.39 -8.93
C ASP A 206 30.22 18.97 -9.09
N THR A 207 29.49 18.48 -8.09
CA THR A 207 28.86 17.15 -8.12
C THR A 207 27.84 17.06 -9.26
N VAL A 208 26.98 18.07 -9.45
CA VAL A 208 25.99 18.07 -10.54
C VAL A 208 26.68 18.07 -11.90
N ILE A 209 27.72 18.89 -12.06
CA ILE A 209 28.49 18.97 -13.31
C ILE A 209 29.22 17.68 -13.61
N ALA A 210 29.79 17.02 -12.59
CA ALA A 210 30.54 15.77 -12.77
C ALA A 210 29.66 14.58 -13.17
N TYR A 211 28.37 14.59 -12.80
CA TYR A 211 27.43 13.52 -13.15
C TYR A 211 26.70 13.76 -14.48
N ARG A 212 26.72 14.99 -15.03
CA ARG A 212 26.09 15.35 -16.30
C ARG A 212 26.96 14.97 -17.48
#